data_bacc97bf5e3d4d00b5f7fe276a50bea2
#
_entry.id   bacc97bf5e3d4d00b5f7fe276a50bea2
#
_cell.length_a   1.000
_cell.length_b   1.000
_cell.length_c   1.000
_cell.angle_alpha   90.00
_cell.angle_beta   90.00
_cell.angle_gamma   90.00
#
_symmetry.space_group_name_H-M   'P 1'
#
loop_
_entity.id
_entity.type
_entity.pdbx_description
1 polymer ?
#
loop_
_entity_poly.entity_id
_entity_poly.type
_entity_poly.pdbx_seq_one_letter_code
_entity_poly.pdbx_strand_id
1 'polypeptide(L)'
;MEDGTEMRKFLVVVDETPECMNAMRFAARRAQNTGGGVVMLYVIAPDDFQHWVGVAELMRQEARDAAESRLGELAVELNALCGVTPEFNIREGNRAEQVLELIESDSEIGVLVLGAGEGESPGPLVSQLVAKMGGRMPIPVTVVPGAMSLERIDAVC
;
A
#
# COMPACT_ATOMS: atom_id res chain seq x y z
N MET A 1 9.62 20.40 -22.99
CA MET A 1 9.07 20.63 -21.68
C MET A 1 8.07 19.53 -21.34
N GLU A 2 8.20 18.97 -20.20
CA GLU A 2 7.27 17.94 -19.80
C GLU A 2 5.89 18.54 -19.50
N ASP A 3 4.91 17.70 -19.56
CA ASP A 3 3.51 18.07 -19.31
C ASP A 3 3.17 18.25 -17.85
N GLY A 4 4.14 18.10 -16.96
CA GLY A 4 3.95 18.22 -15.53
C GLY A 4 3.50 16.95 -14.84
N THR A 5 3.30 15.87 -15.58
CA THR A 5 2.94 14.59 -14.96
C THR A 5 4.18 13.77 -14.73
N GLU A 6 4.61 13.68 -13.49
CA GLU A 6 5.73 12.85 -13.10
C GLU A 6 5.23 11.69 -12.24
N MET A 7 5.62 10.48 -12.60
CA MET A 7 5.18 9.27 -11.90
C MET A 7 6.16 8.98 -10.77
N ARG A 8 6.09 9.80 -9.72
CA ARG A 8 7.03 9.75 -8.61
C ARG A 8 6.49 9.19 -7.31
N LYS A 9 5.23 8.75 -7.30
CA LYS A 9 4.65 8.21 -6.07
C LYS A 9 4.76 6.70 -6.05
N PHE A 10 5.10 6.18 -4.87
CA PHE A 10 5.12 4.75 -4.60
C PHE A 10 3.84 4.41 -3.83
N LEU A 11 3.04 3.52 -4.38
CA LEU A 11 1.80 3.09 -3.73
C LEU A 11 2.09 1.84 -2.89
N VAL A 12 1.74 1.90 -1.61
CA VAL A 12 1.84 0.75 -0.70
C VAL A 12 0.46 0.42 -0.17
N VAL A 13 0.11 -0.85 -0.20
CA VAL A 13 -1.14 -1.33 0.40
C VAL A 13 -0.85 -1.69 1.86
N VAL A 14 -1.54 -1.01 2.77
CA VAL A 14 -1.36 -1.21 4.21
C VAL A 14 -2.38 -2.20 4.73
N ASP A 15 -1.93 -3.20 5.46
CA ASP A 15 -2.79 -4.19 6.12
C ASP A 15 -2.19 -4.56 7.47
N GLU A 16 -2.67 -5.64 8.07
CA GLU A 16 -2.21 -6.09 9.38
C GLU A 16 -1.09 -7.12 9.31
N THR A 17 -0.57 -7.41 8.12
CA THR A 17 0.50 -8.40 7.95
C THR A 17 1.86 -7.82 8.32
N PRO A 18 2.79 -8.66 8.80
CA PRO A 18 4.14 -8.18 9.11
C PRO A 18 4.94 -7.74 7.88
N GLU A 19 4.73 -8.35 6.73
CA GLU A 19 5.43 -7.98 5.50
C GLU A 19 5.03 -6.59 4.97
N CYS A 20 3.92 -6.05 5.43
CA CYS A 20 3.51 -4.68 5.12
C CYS A 20 4.58 -3.67 5.54
N MET A 21 5.22 -3.89 6.68
CA MET A 21 6.28 -3.00 7.16
C MET A 21 7.49 -3.01 6.24
N ASN A 22 7.82 -4.17 5.68
CA ASN A 22 8.92 -4.27 4.72
C ASN A 22 8.61 -3.48 3.45
N ALA A 23 7.40 -3.61 2.93
CA ALA A 23 6.96 -2.87 1.75
C ALA A 23 6.98 -1.36 2.00
N MET A 24 6.51 -0.93 3.17
CA MET A 24 6.51 0.49 3.53
C MET A 24 7.91 1.06 3.65
N ARG A 25 8.81 0.33 4.28
CA ARG A 25 10.20 0.75 4.41
C ARG A 25 10.84 0.93 3.05
N PHE A 26 10.65 -0.04 2.16
CA PHE A 26 11.15 0.04 0.79
C PHE A 26 10.62 1.29 0.09
N ALA A 27 9.31 1.48 0.11
CA ALA A 27 8.69 2.63 -0.57
C ALA A 27 9.19 3.96 0.00
N ALA A 28 9.29 4.07 1.33
CA ALA A 28 9.74 5.30 1.97
C ALA A 28 11.19 5.62 1.64
N ARG A 29 12.07 4.62 1.66
CA ARG A 29 13.48 4.82 1.29
C ARG A 29 13.63 5.19 -0.18
N ARG A 30 12.89 4.54 -1.05
CA ARG A 30 12.92 4.87 -2.47
C ARG A 30 12.40 6.29 -2.71
N ALA A 31 11.32 6.67 -2.05
CA ALA A 31 10.79 8.03 -2.16
C ALA A 31 11.83 9.05 -1.66
N GLN A 32 12.47 8.77 -0.54
CA GLN A 32 13.53 9.63 -0.01
C GLN A 32 14.65 9.80 -1.01
N ASN A 33 15.11 8.71 -1.61
CA ASN A 33 16.27 8.72 -2.51
C ASN A 33 15.96 9.27 -3.90
N THR A 34 14.71 9.28 -4.30
CA THR A 34 14.30 9.75 -5.64
C THR A 34 13.62 11.13 -5.61
N GLY A 35 13.37 11.67 -4.43
CA GLY A 35 12.57 12.89 -4.31
C GLY A 35 11.10 12.68 -4.57
N GLY A 36 10.61 11.44 -4.48
CA GLY A 36 9.22 11.09 -4.71
C GLY A 36 8.37 11.11 -3.45
N GLY A 37 7.16 10.58 -3.55
CA GLY A 37 6.21 10.48 -2.44
C GLY A 37 5.73 9.06 -2.21
N VAL A 38 5.00 8.89 -1.13
CA VAL A 38 4.38 7.61 -0.75
C VAL A 38 2.88 7.82 -0.60
N VAL A 39 2.10 6.91 -1.18
CA VAL A 39 0.65 6.83 -0.96
C VAL A 39 0.37 5.55 -0.20
N MET A 40 -0.27 5.67 0.94
CA MET A 40 -0.69 4.51 1.74
C MET A 40 -2.17 4.25 1.47
N LEU A 41 -2.48 3.07 0.95
CA LEU A 41 -3.85 2.65 0.70
C LEU A 41 -4.25 1.60 1.73
N TYR A 42 -5.35 1.84 2.40
CA TYR A 42 -5.99 0.86 3.28
C TYR A 42 -7.36 0.50 2.70
N VAL A 43 -7.60 -0.78 2.46
CA VAL A 43 -8.87 -1.24 1.91
C VAL A 43 -9.64 -2.01 2.96
N ILE A 44 -10.83 -1.53 3.27
CA ILE A 44 -11.74 -2.17 4.20
C ILE A 44 -12.61 -3.15 3.41
N ALA A 45 -12.59 -4.42 3.79
CA ALA A 45 -13.36 -5.45 3.10
C ALA A 45 -14.83 -5.35 3.47
N PRO A 46 -15.76 -5.38 2.49
CA PRO A 46 -17.20 -5.29 2.78
C PRO A 46 -17.75 -6.45 3.60
N ASP A 47 -17.11 -7.60 3.53
CA ASP A 47 -17.52 -8.79 4.27
C ASP A 47 -17.52 -8.59 5.78
N ASP A 48 -16.77 -7.63 6.27
CA ASP A 48 -16.69 -7.31 7.70
C ASP A 48 -18.01 -6.77 8.25
N PHE A 49 -18.95 -6.35 7.38
CA PHE A 49 -20.17 -5.63 7.79
C PHE A 49 -21.46 -6.38 7.52
N GLN A 50 -21.42 -7.63 7.09
CA GLN A 50 -22.59 -8.31 6.54
C GLN A 50 -23.60 -8.86 7.55
N HIS A 51 -23.26 -8.95 8.83
CA HIS A 51 -24.05 -9.73 9.77
C HIS A 51 -25.26 -9.01 10.39
N TRP A 52 -25.26 -7.69 10.43
CA TRP A 52 -26.32 -6.96 11.15
C TRP A 52 -26.64 -5.64 10.44
N VAL A 53 -27.86 -5.54 9.90
CA VAL A 53 -28.28 -4.37 9.12
C VAL A 53 -28.22 -3.07 9.94
N GLY A 54 -28.60 -3.11 11.20
CA GLY A 54 -28.60 -1.92 12.06
C GLY A 54 -27.24 -1.55 12.63
N VAL A 55 -26.27 -2.46 12.56
CA VAL A 55 -24.92 -2.27 13.14
C VAL A 55 -23.88 -2.00 12.07
N ALA A 56 -24.19 -2.29 10.81
CA ALA A 56 -23.25 -2.18 9.71
C ALA A 56 -22.64 -0.77 9.60
N GLU A 57 -23.45 0.27 9.77
CA GLU A 57 -22.97 1.64 9.66
C GLU A 57 -22.01 2.01 10.79
N LEU A 58 -22.29 1.57 12.02
CA LEU A 58 -21.39 1.79 13.14
C LEU A 58 -20.08 1.01 12.94
N MET A 59 -20.16 -0.24 12.50
CA MET A 59 -18.99 -1.05 12.23
C MET A 59 -18.12 -0.45 11.13
N ARG A 60 -18.77 0.11 10.10
CA ARG A 60 -18.07 0.77 9.01
C ARG A 60 -17.32 2.00 9.51
N GLN A 61 -17.94 2.79 10.37
CA GLN A 61 -17.30 3.97 10.97
C GLN A 61 -16.12 3.57 11.87
N GLU A 62 -16.30 2.54 12.68
CA GLU A 62 -15.22 2.05 13.54
C GLU A 62 -14.05 1.51 12.73
N ALA A 63 -14.32 0.79 11.65
CA ALA A 63 -13.28 0.27 10.76
C ALA A 63 -12.50 1.41 10.10
N ARG A 64 -13.22 2.46 9.68
CA ARG A 64 -12.60 3.64 9.09
C ARG A 64 -11.73 4.38 10.09
N ASP A 65 -12.22 4.55 11.32
CA ASP A 65 -11.47 5.20 12.39
C ASP A 65 -10.21 4.39 12.73
N ALA A 66 -10.32 3.08 12.78
CA ALA A 66 -9.17 2.20 13.03
C ALA A 66 -8.14 2.30 11.90
N ALA A 67 -8.60 2.38 10.65
CA ALA A 67 -7.72 2.54 9.49
C ALA A 67 -6.98 3.88 9.57
N GLU A 68 -7.69 4.96 9.88
CA GLU A 68 -7.07 6.29 10.03
C GLU A 68 -6.02 6.30 11.13
N SER A 69 -6.30 5.67 12.26
CA SER A 69 -5.34 5.56 13.37
C SER A 69 -4.10 4.79 12.96
N ARG A 70 -4.29 3.67 12.26
CA ARG A 70 -3.19 2.84 11.78
C ARG A 70 -2.30 3.62 10.81
N LEU A 71 -2.91 4.29 9.84
CA LEU A 71 -2.17 5.08 8.86
C LEU A 71 -1.44 6.25 9.53
N GLY A 72 -2.08 6.89 10.51
CA GLY A 72 -1.46 7.98 11.26
C GLY A 72 -0.22 7.53 12.02
N GLU A 73 -0.26 6.38 12.70
CA GLU A 73 0.88 5.83 13.41
C GLU A 73 2.03 5.52 12.45
N LEU A 74 1.71 4.91 11.31
CA LEU A 74 2.72 4.57 10.33
C LEU A 74 3.32 5.81 9.68
N ALA A 75 2.52 6.85 9.46
CA ALA A 75 3.00 8.11 8.91
C ALA A 75 4.03 8.77 9.83
N VAL A 76 3.79 8.72 11.14
CA VAL A 76 4.76 9.25 12.12
C VAL A 76 6.07 8.49 12.03
N GLU A 77 6.01 7.16 11.94
CA GLU A 77 7.21 6.34 11.82
C GLU A 77 7.99 6.64 10.54
N LEU A 78 7.29 6.75 9.41
CA LEU A 78 7.94 7.04 8.13
C LEU A 78 8.56 8.43 8.11
N ASN A 79 7.88 9.41 8.67
CA ASN A 79 8.41 10.75 8.75
C ASN A 79 9.67 10.81 9.61
N ALA A 80 9.67 10.13 10.74
CA ALA A 80 10.84 10.06 11.61
C ALA A 80 12.02 9.34 10.94
N LEU A 81 11.72 8.31 10.15
CA LEU A 81 12.75 7.50 9.49
C LEU A 81 13.35 8.19 8.27
N CYS A 82 12.53 8.78 7.42
CA CYS A 82 12.93 9.25 6.10
C CYS A 82 12.55 10.70 5.80
N GLY A 83 11.84 11.37 6.68
CA GLY A 83 11.32 12.71 6.40
C GLY A 83 10.19 12.73 5.38
N VAL A 84 9.64 11.58 5.03
CA VAL A 84 8.56 11.48 4.05
C VAL A 84 7.22 11.58 4.76
N THR A 85 6.34 12.43 4.24
CA THR A 85 4.97 12.55 4.73
C THR A 85 4.05 11.87 3.73
N PRO A 86 3.52 10.68 4.03
CA PRO A 86 2.70 9.94 3.07
C PRO A 86 1.30 10.53 2.91
N GLU A 87 0.71 10.31 1.75
CA GLU A 87 -0.70 10.56 1.52
C GLU A 87 -1.50 9.36 1.98
N PHE A 88 -2.71 9.57 2.47
CA PHE A 88 -3.60 8.51 2.92
C PHE A 88 -4.75 8.32 1.93
N ASN A 89 -5.12 7.07 1.70
CA ASN A 89 -6.29 6.73 0.91
C ASN A 89 -6.97 5.53 1.56
N ILE A 90 -8.20 5.70 2.00
CA ILE A 90 -8.98 4.65 2.64
C ILE A 90 -10.16 4.34 1.74
N ARG A 91 -10.29 3.11 1.33
CA ARG A 91 -11.36 2.66 0.42
C ARG A 91 -12.04 1.41 0.97
N GLU A 92 -13.26 1.17 0.51
CA GLU A 92 -14.00 -0.04 0.83
C GLU A 92 -14.19 -0.84 -0.45
N GLY A 93 -14.03 -2.14 -0.38
CA GLY A 93 -14.25 -3.02 -1.52
C GLY A 93 -13.24 -4.14 -1.61
N ASN A 94 -13.09 -4.68 -2.81
CA ASN A 94 -12.10 -5.70 -3.10
C ASN A 94 -10.73 -5.06 -3.21
N ARG A 95 -9.75 -5.62 -2.52
CA ARG A 95 -8.39 -5.03 -2.46
C ARG A 95 -7.76 -4.84 -3.83
N ALA A 96 -7.75 -5.88 -4.64
CA ALA A 96 -7.12 -5.80 -5.97
C ALA A 96 -7.80 -4.77 -6.85
N GLU A 97 -9.14 -4.73 -6.83
CA GLU A 97 -9.90 -3.75 -7.61
C GLU A 97 -9.62 -2.33 -7.16
N GLN A 98 -9.56 -2.09 -5.85
CA GLN A 98 -9.31 -0.76 -5.31
C GLN A 98 -7.90 -0.27 -5.60
N VAL A 99 -6.93 -1.18 -5.60
CA VAL A 99 -5.56 -0.85 -6.00
C VAL A 99 -5.55 -0.36 -7.46
N LEU A 100 -6.19 -1.09 -8.36
CA LEU A 100 -6.23 -0.73 -9.76
C LEU A 100 -6.99 0.57 -10.00
N GLU A 101 -8.10 0.78 -9.32
CA GLU A 101 -8.86 2.03 -9.42
C GLU A 101 -8.05 3.23 -8.95
N LEU A 102 -7.32 3.08 -7.87
CA LEU A 102 -6.46 4.16 -7.37
C LEU A 102 -5.35 4.49 -8.35
N ILE A 103 -4.70 3.49 -8.91
CA ILE A 103 -3.65 3.69 -9.91
C ILE A 103 -4.19 4.44 -11.11
N GLU A 104 -5.41 4.11 -11.56
CA GLU A 104 -6.03 4.82 -12.69
C GLU A 104 -6.40 6.25 -12.34
N SER A 105 -6.79 6.51 -11.09
CA SER A 105 -7.26 7.84 -10.69
C SER A 105 -6.13 8.80 -10.33
N ASP A 106 -4.93 8.29 -10.03
CA ASP A 106 -3.79 9.12 -9.65
C ASP A 106 -2.62 8.83 -10.59
N SER A 107 -2.47 9.67 -11.60
CA SER A 107 -1.46 9.49 -12.65
C SER A 107 -0.03 9.68 -12.15
N GLU A 108 0.16 10.18 -10.95
CA GLU A 108 1.49 10.35 -10.37
C GLU A 108 2.01 9.07 -9.72
N ILE A 109 1.15 8.07 -9.49
CA ILE A 109 1.57 6.78 -8.97
C ILE A 109 2.31 6.03 -10.07
N GLY A 110 3.58 5.78 -9.87
CA GLY A 110 4.45 5.14 -10.86
C GLY A 110 4.91 3.74 -10.53
N VAL A 111 4.81 3.33 -9.27
CA VAL A 111 5.23 1.99 -8.83
C VAL A 111 4.29 1.51 -7.73
N LEU A 112 3.87 0.25 -7.84
CA LEU A 112 3.14 -0.43 -6.78
C LEU A 112 4.14 -1.27 -5.97
N VAL A 113 4.11 -1.14 -4.66
CA VAL A 113 5.00 -1.89 -3.76
C VAL A 113 4.16 -2.82 -2.89
N LEU A 114 4.43 -4.10 -2.97
CA LEU A 114 3.71 -5.13 -2.23
C LEU A 114 4.68 -5.92 -1.34
N GLY A 115 4.24 -6.25 -0.12
CA GLY A 115 4.98 -7.18 0.72
C GLY A 115 4.55 -8.61 0.42
N ALA A 116 5.49 -9.52 0.39
CA ALA A 116 5.23 -10.94 0.20
C ALA A 116 5.43 -11.70 1.50
N GLY A 117 4.43 -12.48 1.91
CA GLY A 117 4.52 -13.30 3.11
C GLY A 117 5.54 -14.41 2.97
N GLU A 118 6.11 -14.84 4.10
CA GLU A 118 7.16 -15.88 4.12
C GLU A 118 6.61 -17.29 4.00
N GLY A 119 5.29 -17.49 4.12
CA GLY A 119 4.68 -18.81 4.05
C GLY A 119 4.62 -19.38 2.65
N GLU A 120 3.83 -20.43 2.47
CA GLU A 120 3.65 -21.08 1.17
C GLU A 120 3.00 -20.17 0.13
N SER A 121 2.18 -19.22 0.58
CA SER A 121 1.55 -18.25 -0.30
C SER A 121 2.10 -16.86 0.00
N PRO A 122 2.48 -16.10 -1.02
CA PRO A 122 2.96 -14.72 -0.82
C PRO A 122 1.84 -13.75 -0.43
N GLY A 123 0.60 -14.19 -0.44
CA GLY A 123 -0.55 -13.37 -0.14
C GLY A 123 -1.43 -13.13 -1.36
N PRO A 124 -2.70 -12.74 -1.15
CA PRO A 124 -3.65 -12.62 -2.25
C PRO A 124 -3.34 -11.51 -3.24
N LEU A 125 -2.79 -10.39 -2.80
CA LEU A 125 -2.46 -9.30 -3.73
C LEU A 125 -1.32 -9.69 -4.66
N VAL A 126 -0.27 -10.32 -4.13
CA VAL A 126 0.83 -10.80 -4.98
C VAL A 126 0.30 -11.84 -5.97
N SER A 127 -0.52 -12.77 -5.50
CA SER A 127 -1.09 -13.79 -6.37
C SER A 127 -1.96 -13.20 -7.48
N GLN A 128 -2.82 -12.24 -7.15
CA GLN A 128 -3.74 -11.66 -8.11
C GLN A 128 -3.07 -10.64 -9.04
N LEU A 129 -2.28 -9.74 -8.50
CA LEU A 129 -1.74 -8.63 -9.27
C LEU A 129 -0.43 -8.97 -9.97
N VAL A 130 0.38 -9.84 -9.39
CA VAL A 130 1.65 -10.22 -10.00
C VAL A 130 1.53 -11.50 -10.82
N ALA A 131 1.06 -12.57 -10.20
CA ALA A 131 1.01 -13.87 -10.88
C ALA A 131 -0.02 -13.91 -12.01
N LYS A 132 -1.20 -13.32 -11.81
CA LYS A 132 -2.27 -13.36 -12.81
C LYS A 132 -2.26 -12.18 -13.76
N MET A 133 -1.87 -11.02 -13.31
CA MET A 133 -1.95 -9.79 -14.08
C MET A 133 -0.61 -9.12 -14.39
N GLY A 134 0.51 -9.77 -13.99
CA GLY A 134 1.83 -9.12 -14.08
C GLY A 134 2.12 -8.44 -15.42
N GLY A 135 1.83 -9.12 -16.53
CA GLY A 135 2.06 -8.56 -17.85
C GLY A 135 1.04 -7.52 -18.31
N ARG A 136 -0.05 -7.35 -17.58
CA ARG A 136 -1.12 -6.39 -17.91
C ARG A 136 -1.25 -5.27 -16.87
N MET A 137 -0.36 -5.24 -15.88
CA MET A 137 -0.38 -4.16 -14.90
C MET A 137 -0.04 -2.82 -15.57
N PRO A 138 -0.74 -1.74 -15.22
CA PRO A 138 -0.47 -0.44 -15.85
C PRO A 138 0.84 0.20 -15.41
N ILE A 139 1.41 -0.26 -14.29
CA ILE A 139 2.69 0.25 -13.76
C ILE A 139 3.54 -0.92 -13.25
N PRO A 140 4.84 -0.72 -13.08
CA PRO A 140 5.70 -1.74 -12.46
C PRO A 140 5.27 -2.10 -11.04
N VAL A 141 5.50 -3.34 -10.66
CA VAL A 141 5.23 -3.83 -9.31
C VAL A 141 6.54 -4.31 -8.68
N THR A 142 6.84 -3.78 -7.51
CA THR A 142 7.96 -4.27 -6.71
C THR A 142 7.42 -5.15 -5.59
N VAL A 143 7.93 -6.36 -5.49
CA VAL A 143 7.56 -7.29 -4.43
C VAL A 143 8.70 -7.34 -3.42
N VAL A 144 8.42 -6.97 -2.18
CA VAL A 144 9.41 -6.96 -1.11
C VAL A 144 9.20 -8.18 -0.22
N PRO A 145 10.16 -9.11 -0.19
CA PRO A 145 9.99 -10.31 0.64
C PRO A 145 9.89 -9.99 2.13
N GLY A 146 8.96 -10.66 2.81
CA GLY A 146 8.84 -10.53 4.26
C GLY A 146 10.05 -11.05 5.02
N ALA A 147 10.85 -11.91 4.37
CA ALA A 147 12.08 -12.44 4.97
C ALA A 147 13.25 -11.44 4.95
N MET A 148 13.16 -10.36 4.18
CA MET A 148 14.26 -9.39 4.14
C MET A 148 14.36 -8.63 5.44
N SER A 149 15.59 -8.46 5.93
CA SER A 149 15.84 -7.61 7.09
C SER A 149 15.71 -6.13 6.68
N LEU A 150 15.40 -5.28 7.63
CA LEU A 150 15.29 -3.85 7.38
C LEU A 150 16.61 -3.26 6.88
N GLU A 151 17.74 -3.80 7.37
CA GLU A 151 19.06 -3.38 6.89
C GLU A 151 19.27 -3.67 5.41
N ARG A 152 18.84 -4.84 4.97
CA ARG A 152 18.96 -5.20 3.55
C ARG A 152 18.04 -4.36 2.68
N ILE A 153 16.84 -4.06 3.18
CA ILE A 153 15.92 -3.18 2.46
C ILE A 153 16.57 -1.82 2.25
N ASP A 154 17.14 -1.24 3.32
CA ASP A 154 17.83 0.05 3.21
C ASP A 154 18.99 -0.02 2.22
N ALA A 155 19.70 -1.13 2.20
CA ALA A 155 20.90 -1.29 1.33
C ALA A 155 20.54 -1.36 -0.15
N VAL A 156 19.35 -1.86 -0.52
CA VAL A 156 18.94 -1.97 -1.93
C VAL A 156 18.19 -0.73 -2.42
N CYS A 157 17.80 0.14 -1.53
CA CYS A 157 17.14 1.38 -1.92
C CYS A 157 18.16 2.46 -2.24
#